data_c5e7a79f73cbce6515df10b5e3f0a07c
#
_entry.id   c5e7a79f73cbce6515df10b5e3f0a07c
#
_cell.length_a   1.000
_cell.length_b   1.000
_cell.length_c   1.000
_cell.angle_alpha   90.00
_cell.angle_beta   90.00
_cell.angle_gamma   90.00
#
_symmetry.space_group_name_H-M   'P 1'
#
loop_
_entity.id
_entity.type
_entity.pdbx_description
1 polymer ?
#
loop_
_entity_poly.entity_id
_entity_poly.type
_entity_poly.pdbx_seq_one_letter_code
_entity_poly.pdbx_strand_id
1 'polypeptide(L)'
;MYYSYGLRNSFGIDFDPLTGKLWDTENGDDFGDEINLVEPGFNSGWNKVQGTWTLDEEEGMTEAAPLNPENGLVDFGGKGKYSSPEFTWRESLGPSAIKFLNSDRLGKQYENDIFVGDIANGNLYHFDLNKDRTALVLEEPLADKLADSDDENEGVIFGKGFGAITDIEVGLDGYLYIVGIQGTVYRIVPNQV
;
A
#
# COMPACT_ATOMS: atom_id res chain seq x y z
N MET A 1 -23.86 6.04 3.10
CA MET A 1 -22.82 7.10 3.05
C MET A 1 -21.53 6.39 2.70
N TYR A 2 -20.81 6.81 1.66
CA TYR A 2 -19.52 6.26 1.32
C TYR A 2 -18.46 6.80 2.29
N TYR A 3 -17.53 5.96 2.75
CA TYR A 3 -16.37 6.37 3.54
C TYR A 3 -15.27 6.92 2.61
N SER A 4 -15.01 6.19 1.52
CA SER A 4 -14.10 6.53 0.42
C SER A 4 -14.73 6.18 -0.92
N TYR A 5 -14.17 6.69 -2.01
CA TYR A 5 -14.62 6.43 -3.37
C TYR A 5 -13.51 6.71 -4.39
N GLY A 6 -13.78 6.47 -5.67
CA GLY A 6 -12.76 6.63 -6.71
C GLY A 6 -11.64 5.60 -6.62
N LEU A 7 -11.90 4.48 -5.95
CA LEU A 7 -11.01 3.34 -5.87
C LEU A 7 -11.23 2.44 -7.09
N ARG A 8 -10.15 1.87 -7.63
CA ARG A 8 -10.24 0.88 -8.69
C ARG A 8 -10.43 -0.54 -8.13
N ASN A 9 -9.45 -1.02 -7.39
CA ASN A 9 -9.45 -2.37 -6.84
C ASN A 9 -8.64 -2.40 -5.54
N SER A 10 -9.22 -1.84 -4.48
CA SER A 10 -8.69 -1.95 -3.13
C SER A 10 -8.82 -3.40 -2.65
N PHE A 11 -7.72 -4.07 -2.38
CA PHE A 11 -7.69 -5.50 -2.11
C PHE A 11 -7.44 -5.80 -0.63
N GLY A 12 -6.50 -5.12 0.00
CA GLY A 12 -6.20 -5.25 1.42
C GLY A 12 -6.53 -3.97 2.19
N ILE A 13 -7.10 -4.11 3.38
CA ILE A 13 -7.32 -2.99 4.30
C ILE A 13 -6.90 -3.40 5.72
N ASP A 14 -6.30 -2.46 6.46
CA ASP A 14 -6.08 -2.64 7.90
C ASP A 14 -6.11 -1.27 8.63
N PHE A 15 -6.33 -1.34 9.92
CA PHE A 15 -6.37 -0.15 10.77
C PHE A 15 -5.08 -0.03 11.58
N ASP A 16 -4.47 1.16 11.54
CA ASP A 16 -3.36 1.50 12.42
C ASP A 16 -3.74 1.28 13.89
N PRO A 17 -3.07 0.39 14.62
CA PRO A 17 -3.43 0.03 15.99
C PRO A 17 -3.28 1.18 16.98
N LEU A 18 -2.52 2.22 16.66
CA LEU A 18 -2.27 3.36 17.53
C LEU A 18 -3.24 4.53 17.30
N THR A 19 -3.68 4.74 16.06
CA THR A 19 -4.48 5.92 15.69
C THR A 19 -5.87 5.55 15.19
N GLY A 20 -6.10 4.29 14.81
CA GLY A 20 -7.33 3.84 14.18
C GLY A 20 -7.52 4.36 12.75
N LYS A 21 -6.50 4.92 12.13
CA LYS A 21 -6.54 5.34 10.72
C LYS A 21 -6.58 4.11 9.82
N LEU A 22 -7.38 4.19 8.76
CA LEU A 22 -7.49 3.14 7.76
C LEU A 22 -6.42 3.30 6.69
N TRP A 23 -5.78 2.20 6.36
CA TRP A 23 -4.86 2.08 5.24
C TRP A 23 -5.35 0.99 4.29
N ASP A 24 -5.09 1.15 3.00
CA ASP A 24 -5.40 0.14 2.00
C ASP A 24 -4.26 -0.07 1.01
N THR A 25 -4.37 -1.17 0.26
CA THR A 25 -3.62 -1.42 -0.95
C THR A 25 -4.58 -1.43 -2.13
N GLU A 26 -4.28 -0.68 -3.16
CA GLU A 26 -5.09 -0.59 -4.37
C GLU A 26 -4.31 -1.09 -5.58
N ASN A 27 -4.91 -1.99 -6.35
CA ASN A 27 -4.30 -2.53 -7.56
C ASN A 27 -4.66 -1.68 -8.77
N GLY A 28 -3.64 -1.22 -9.47
CA GLY A 28 -3.75 -0.60 -10.77
C GLY A 28 -4.24 -1.55 -11.85
N ASP A 29 -4.42 -1.06 -13.07
CA ASP A 29 -4.80 -1.90 -14.21
C ASP A 29 -3.58 -2.70 -14.71
N ASP A 30 -2.65 -2.00 -15.33
CA ASP A 30 -1.39 -2.57 -15.80
C ASP A 30 -0.18 -1.92 -15.09
N PHE A 31 -0.41 -0.87 -14.30
CA PHE A 31 0.61 -0.10 -13.58
C PHE A 31 -0.01 0.67 -12.42
N GLY A 32 0.84 1.25 -11.57
CA GLY A 32 0.43 2.22 -10.56
C GLY A 32 -0.34 1.61 -9.40
N ASP A 33 0.15 0.48 -8.87
CA ASP A 33 -0.35 -0.06 -7.61
C ASP A 33 -0.01 0.87 -6.45
N GLU A 34 -0.86 0.92 -5.42
CA GLU A 34 -0.81 1.96 -4.40
C GLU A 34 -0.87 1.42 -2.98
N ILE A 35 -0.27 2.17 -2.06
CA ILE A 35 -0.61 2.16 -0.63
C ILE A 35 -1.22 3.51 -0.30
N ASN A 36 -2.41 3.51 0.29
CA ASN A 36 -3.17 4.72 0.60
C ASN A 36 -3.47 4.86 2.09
N LEU A 37 -3.38 6.10 2.59
CA LEU A 37 -4.02 6.50 3.83
C LEU A 37 -5.46 6.94 3.52
N VAL A 38 -6.43 6.15 3.96
CA VAL A 38 -7.84 6.36 3.64
C VAL A 38 -8.54 7.11 4.76
N GLU A 39 -8.79 8.40 4.55
CA GLU A 39 -9.55 9.23 5.47
C GLU A 39 -11.03 9.36 5.04
N PRO A 40 -11.94 9.80 5.94
CA PRO A 40 -13.33 10.04 5.56
C PRO A 40 -13.45 11.04 4.41
N GLY A 41 -14.06 10.62 3.29
CA GLY A 41 -14.17 11.41 2.08
C GLY A 41 -13.00 11.25 1.10
N PHE A 42 -12.08 10.32 1.37
CA PHE A 42 -10.97 10.00 0.47
C PHE A 42 -11.47 9.65 -0.93
N ASN A 43 -10.79 10.19 -1.93
CA ASN A 43 -10.97 9.90 -3.35
C ASN A 43 -9.61 9.53 -3.94
N SER A 44 -9.44 8.28 -4.38
CA SER A 44 -8.22 7.81 -5.04
C SER A 44 -8.06 8.37 -6.47
N GLY A 45 -9.15 8.80 -7.08
CA GLY A 45 -9.12 9.47 -8.38
C GLY A 45 -9.43 8.59 -9.58
N TRP A 46 -9.63 7.28 -9.41
CA TRP A 46 -9.99 6.38 -10.49
C TRP A 46 -11.30 6.85 -11.17
N ASN A 47 -11.41 6.87 -12.49
CA ASN A 47 -10.50 6.39 -13.53
C ASN A 47 -9.67 7.51 -14.20
N LYS A 48 -9.46 8.62 -13.53
CA LYS A 48 -8.67 9.74 -14.06
C LYS A 48 -7.25 9.77 -13.54
N VAL A 49 -7.02 9.12 -12.41
CA VAL A 49 -5.72 9.00 -11.78
C VAL A 49 -5.46 7.55 -11.45
N GLN A 50 -4.23 7.12 -11.63
CA GLN A 50 -3.72 5.81 -11.24
C GLN A 50 -2.29 5.98 -10.74
N GLY A 51 -2.02 5.61 -9.48
CA GLY A 51 -0.74 5.92 -8.86
C GLY A 51 -0.49 7.41 -8.83
N THR A 52 0.65 7.83 -9.39
CA THR A 52 1.04 9.24 -9.53
C THR A 52 0.75 9.81 -10.92
N TRP A 53 0.04 9.07 -11.79
CA TRP A 53 -0.22 9.45 -13.17
C TRP A 53 -1.66 9.87 -13.41
N THR A 54 -1.84 10.88 -14.27
CA THR A 54 -3.14 11.17 -14.88
C THR A 54 -3.35 10.26 -16.09
N LEU A 55 -4.60 9.81 -16.24
CA LEU A 55 -5.02 9.03 -17.39
C LEU A 55 -5.76 9.95 -18.36
N ASP A 56 -5.26 10.04 -19.59
CA ASP A 56 -5.91 10.71 -20.69
C ASP A 56 -6.38 9.65 -21.70
N GLU A 57 -7.64 9.74 -22.13
CA GLU A 57 -8.23 8.77 -23.08
C GLU A 57 -7.56 8.78 -24.46
N GLU A 58 -6.95 9.91 -24.87
CA GLU A 58 -6.31 10.07 -26.17
C GLU A 58 -4.79 9.86 -26.10
N GLU A 59 -4.15 10.30 -25.02
CA GLU A 59 -2.67 10.29 -24.87
C GLU A 59 -2.17 9.12 -24.03
N GLY A 60 -3.06 8.44 -23.31
CA GLY A 60 -2.69 7.39 -22.37
C GLY A 60 -2.16 7.94 -21.04
N MET A 61 -1.19 7.26 -20.45
CA MET A 61 -0.58 7.66 -19.20
C MET A 61 0.27 8.92 -19.40
N THR A 62 -0.08 10.00 -18.72
CA THR A 62 0.77 11.20 -18.62
C THR A 62 1.26 11.33 -17.19
N GLU A 63 2.54 11.67 -17.04
CA GLU A 63 3.09 11.97 -15.73
C GLU A 63 2.28 13.10 -15.09
N ALA A 64 1.69 12.84 -13.95
CA ALA A 64 0.89 13.85 -13.27
C ALA A 64 1.81 14.96 -12.79
N ALA A 65 1.79 16.11 -13.47
CA ALA A 65 1.98 17.36 -12.74
C ALA A 65 1.00 17.35 -11.55
N PRO A 66 1.36 17.91 -10.36
CA PRO A 66 0.51 17.81 -9.19
C PRO A 66 -0.92 18.12 -9.59
N LEU A 67 -1.77 17.08 -9.54
CA LEU A 67 -3.17 17.18 -9.91
C LEU A 67 -3.76 18.31 -9.10
N ASN A 68 -4.23 19.33 -9.80
CA ASN A 68 -5.16 20.22 -9.17
C ASN A 68 -6.45 19.41 -8.97
N PRO A 69 -6.77 18.97 -7.73
CA PRO A 69 -7.91 18.09 -7.47
C PRO A 69 -9.24 18.69 -7.89
N GLU A 70 -9.29 19.99 -8.21
CA GLU A 70 -10.46 20.68 -8.70
C GLU A 70 -10.78 20.39 -10.18
N ASN A 71 -9.84 19.82 -10.94
CA ASN A 71 -10.01 19.59 -12.36
C ASN A 71 -10.67 18.25 -12.67
N GLY A 72 -11.95 18.16 -12.39
CA GLY A 72 -12.81 17.12 -12.96
C GLY A 72 -12.97 15.85 -12.13
N LEU A 73 -12.44 15.78 -10.91
CA LEU A 73 -12.79 14.73 -9.96
C LEU A 73 -14.10 15.06 -9.24
N VAL A 74 -14.88 14.02 -8.94
CA VAL A 74 -16.11 14.17 -8.17
C VAL A 74 -15.76 14.48 -6.71
N ASP A 75 -16.31 15.57 -6.17
CA ASP A 75 -16.05 16.02 -4.79
C ASP A 75 -17.28 15.95 -3.86
N PHE A 76 -18.44 15.55 -4.39
CA PHE A 76 -19.72 15.51 -3.66
C PHE A 76 -20.08 16.82 -2.94
N GLY A 77 -19.78 17.95 -3.56
CA GLY A 77 -20.05 19.28 -3.01
C GLY A 77 -19.10 19.63 -1.86
N GLY A 78 -17.83 19.30 -2.02
CA GLY A 78 -16.74 19.59 -1.09
C GLY A 78 -16.64 18.61 0.08
N LYS A 79 -17.35 17.48 0.03
CA LYS A 79 -17.26 16.44 1.07
C LYS A 79 -16.24 15.35 0.76
N GLY A 80 -15.81 15.28 -0.49
CA GLY A 80 -14.77 14.38 -0.95
C GLY A 80 -13.48 15.13 -1.24
N LYS A 81 -12.35 14.47 -1.07
CA LYS A 81 -11.03 15.05 -1.31
C LYS A 81 -10.13 14.01 -1.95
N TYR A 82 -9.56 14.37 -3.10
CA TYR A 82 -8.45 13.61 -3.66
C TYR A 82 -7.24 13.66 -2.71
N SER A 83 -6.60 12.52 -2.51
CA SER A 83 -5.31 12.42 -1.87
C SER A 83 -4.42 11.50 -2.69
N SER A 84 -3.20 11.94 -2.95
CA SER A 84 -2.19 11.10 -3.60
C SER A 84 -1.85 9.89 -2.73
N PRO A 85 -1.43 8.77 -3.32
CA PRO A 85 -0.97 7.63 -2.57
C PRO A 85 0.24 7.96 -1.67
N GLU A 86 0.40 7.19 -0.62
CA GLU A 86 1.57 7.26 0.26
C GLU A 86 2.75 6.48 -0.33
N PHE A 87 2.47 5.55 -1.23
CA PHE A 87 3.47 4.84 -2.02
C PHE A 87 2.86 4.31 -3.32
N THR A 88 3.65 4.28 -4.39
CA THR A 88 3.23 3.76 -5.69
C THR A 88 4.30 2.85 -6.28
N TRP A 89 3.89 1.70 -6.79
CA TRP A 89 4.71 0.89 -7.68
C TRP A 89 4.35 1.21 -9.12
N ARG A 90 5.37 1.49 -9.95
CA ARG A 90 5.15 1.72 -11.39
C ARG A 90 4.65 0.46 -12.07
N GLU A 91 5.36 -0.64 -11.88
CA GLU A 91 4.94 -1.94 -12.41
C GLU A 91 3.89 -2.58 -11.50
N SER A 92 2.83 -3.13 -12.10
CA SER A 92 1.81 -3.81 -11.31
C SER A 92 2.35 -5.12 -10.76
N LEU A 93 2.34 -5.23 -9.43
CA LEU A 93 2.74 -6.43 -8.70
C LEU A 93 1.58 -7.05 -7.91
N GLY A 94 0.43 -6.35 -7.88
CA GLY A 94 -0.78 -6.82 -7.24
C GLY A 94 -0.65 -6.91 -5.71
N PRO A 95 -0.51 -5.78 -4.99
CA PRO A 95 -0.51 -5.80 -3.53
C PRO A 95 -1.84 -6.33 -3.03
N SER A 96 -1.80 -7.49 -2.38
CA SER A 96 -2.98 -8.30 -2.06
C SER A 96 -3.34 -8.32 -0.59
N ALA A 97 -2.43 -7.90 0.25
CA ALA A 97 -2.63 -7.88 1.70
C ALA A 97 -1.85 -6.72 2.33
N ILE A 98 -2.43 -6.11 3.34
CA ILE A 98 -1.78 -5.12 4.19
C ILE A 98 -2.06 -5.47 5.65
N LYS A 99 -1.04 -5.37 6.52
CA LYS A 99 -1.19 -5.67 7.94
C LYS A 99 -0.27 -4.83 8.80
N PHE A 100 -0.82 -4.25 9.85
CA PHE A 100 -0.03 -3.67 10.94
C PHE A 100 0.45 -4.76 11.89
N LEU A 101 1.76 -4.79 12.17
CA LEU A 101 2.31 -5.69 13.18
C LEU A 101 2.16 -5.08 14.58
N ASN A 102 1.04 -5.32 15.24
CA ASN A 102 0.77 -4.84 16.59
C ASN A 102 1.47 -5.70 17.69
N SER A 103 2.72 -6.03 17.46
CA SER A 103 3.53 -6.91 18.33
C SER A 103 5.02 -6.64 18.19
N ASP A 104 5.77 -6.79 19.27
CA ASP A 104 7.23 -6.69 19.30
C ASP A 104 7.97 -8.01 19.04
N ARG A 105 7.26 -9.10 18.68
CA ARG A 105 7.83 -10.45 18.54
C ARG A 105 8.86 -10.60 17.42
N LEU A 106 8.77 -9.82 16.35
CA LEU A 106 9.76 -9.77 15.28
C LEU A 106 10.93 -8.81 15.60
N GLY A 107 10.81 -8.04 16.68
CA GLY A 107 11.71 -6.99 17.11
C GLY A 107 10.96 -5.68 17.26
N LYS A 108 11.35 -4.91 18.24
CA LYS A 108 10.66 -3.65 18.60
C LYS A 108 10.69 -2.62 17.48
N GLN A 109 11.66 -2.69 16.58
CA GLN A 109 11.78 -1.82 15.40
C GLN A 109 10.68 -2.01 14.37
N TYR A 110 9.96 -3.13 14.41
CA TYR A 110 8.86 -3.44 13.48
C TYR A 110 7.47 -3.30 14.13
N GLU A 111 7.46 -2.93 15.44
CA GLU A 111 6.21 -2.83 16.19
C GLU A 111 5.33 -1.70 15.66
N ASN A 112 4.11 -2.03 15.26
CA ASN A 112 3.10 -1.15 14.67
C ASN A 112 3.44 -0.61 13.26
N ASP A 113 4.37 -1.23 12.55
CA ASP A 113 4.67 -0.92 11.16
C ASP A 113 3.78 -1.70 10.19
N ILE A 114 3.78 -1.26 8.94
CA ILE A 114 3.00 -1.85 7.85
C ILE A 114 3.80 -2.96 7.17
N PHE A 115 3.14 -4.09 6.94
CA PHE A 115 3.59 -5.15 6.05
C PHE A 115 2.61 -5.32 4.91
N VAL A 116 3.13 -5.43 3.68
CA VAL A 116 2.35 -5.61 2.45
C VAL A 116 2.83 -6.84 1.73
N GLY A 117 1.93 -7.66 1.23
CA GLY A 117 2.22 -8.82 0.40
C GLY A 117 1.76 -8.64 -1.03
N ASP A 118 2.49 -9.19 -2.01
CA ASP A 118 2.10 -9.17 -3.41
C ASP A 118 1.79 -10.56 -3.99
N ILE A 119 1.00 -10.55 -5.08
CA ILE A 119 0.64 -11.77 -5.81
C ILE A 119 1.69 -12.12 -6.87
N ALA A 120 2.29 -11.15 -7.54
CA ALA A 120 3.11 -11.40 -8.73
C ALA A 120 4.47 -12.01 -8.37
N ASN A 121 5.15 -11.43 -7.41
CA ASN A 121 6.52 -11.79 -7.04
C ASN A 121 6.61 -12.64 -5.78
N GLY A 122 5.57 -12.63 -4.94
CA GLY A 122 5.54 -13.29 -3.64
C GLY A 122 6.52 -12.68 -2.66
N ASN A 123 6.61 -11.37 -2.68
CA ASN A 123 7.40 -10.57 -1.77
C ASN A 123 6.57 -10.08 -0.59
N LEU A 124 7.20 -9.96 0.55
CA LEU A 124 6.72 -9.25 1.72
C LEU A 124 7.49 -7.95 1.84
N TYR A 125 6.80 -6.84 1.80
CA TYR A 125 7.34 -5.49 1.97
C TYR A 125 7.12 -5.01 3.40
N HIS A 126 7.99 -4.11 3.87
CA HIS A 126 7.91 -3.47 5.17
C HIS A 126 8.06 -1.97 5.03
N PHE A 127 7.22 -1.21 5.73
CA PHE A 127 7.24 0.24 5.75
C PHE A 127 7.08 0.78 7.16
N ASP A 128 8.02 1.64 7.54
CA ASP A 128 7.93 2.48 8.75
C ASP A 128 6.96 3.63 8.53
N LEU A 129 6.33 4.11 9.61
CA LEU A 129 5.47 5.28 9.56
C LEU A 129 6.11 6.47 10.29
N ASN A 130 5.80 7.68 9.80
CA ASN A 130 6.19 8.91 10.48
C ASN A 130 5.53 9.02 11.88
N LYS A 131 6.00 9.96 12.70
CA LYS A 131 5.52 10.13 14.08
C LYS A 131 4.00 10.36 14.18
N ASP A 132 3.42 11.07 13.21
CA ASP A 132 1.99 11.38 13.18
C ASP A 132 1.15 10.26 12.52
N ARG A 133 1.83 9.25 12.03
CA ARG A 133 1.25 8.07 11.37
C ARG A 133 0.31 8.44 10.22
N THR A 134 0.80 9.35 9.39
CA THR A 134 0.09 9.89 8.23
C THR A 134 0.86 9.72 6.93
N ALA A 135 2.08 9.22 6.99
CA ALA A 135 2.92 8.99 5.82
C ALA A 135 3.93 7.88 6.12
N LEU A 136 4.39 7.21 5.08
CA LEU A 136 5.49 6.26 5.15
C LEU A 136 6.82 7.02 5.30
N VAL A 137 7.77 6.43 5.99
CA VAL A 137 9.16 6.92 6.07
C VAL A 137 9.95 6.26 4.96
N LEU A 138 10.30 7.02 3.95
CA LEU A 138 10.98 6.54 2.77
C LEU A 138 12.31 7.27 2.60
N GLU A 139 13.35 6.51 2.27
CA GLU A 139 14.69 7.03 1.97
C GLU A 139 14.94 6.98 0.47
N GLU A 140 15.95 7.72 -0.03
CA GLU A 140 16.37 7.63 -1.42
C GLU A 140 16.72 6.17 -1.80
N PRO A 141 16.29 5.69 -2.99
CA PRO A 141 15.64 6.45 -4.07
C PRO A 141 14.11 6.63 -3.92
N LEU A 142 13.45 6.03 -2.95
CA LEU A 142 11.99 6.00 -2.79
C LEU A 142 11.40 7.26 -2.10
N ALA A 143 12.21 8.30 -1.83
CA ALA A 143 11.76 9.51 -1.15
C ALA A 143 10.67 10.29 -1.90
N ASP A 144 10.52 10.06 -3.20
CA ASP A 144 9.46 10.60 -4.05
C ASP A 144 8.15 9.78 -4.00
N LYS A 145 8.13 8.70 -3.19
CA LYS A 145 7.01 7.76 -3.01
C LYS A 145 6.71 6.88 -4.24
N LEU A 146 7.66 6.74 -5.14
CA LEU A 146 7.51 5.96 -6.35
C LEU A 146 8.65 4.93 -6.48
N ALA A 147 8.29 3.68 -6.71
CA ALA A 147 9.23 2.66 -7.15
C ALA A 147 9.13 2.49 -8.66
N ASP A 148 10.09 3.07 -9.38
CA ASP A 148 10.15 3.05 -10.84
C ASP A 148 10.72 1.75 -11.42
N SER A 149 11.41 0.96 -10.61
CA SER A 149 12.09 -0.26 -11.02
C SER A 149 12.16 -1.30 -9.89
N ASP A 150 12.42 -2.54 -10.27
CA ASP A 150 12.62 -3.62 -9.31
C ASP A 150 13.77 -3.37 -8.33
N ASP A 151 14.84 -2.73 -8.80
CA ASP A 151 16.02 -2.43 -7.96
C ASP A 151 15.67 -1.49 -6.80
N GLU A 152 14.74 -0.56 -7.01
CA GLU A 152 14.28 0.36 -5.96
C GLU A 152 13.43 -0.35 -4.90
N ASN A 153 12.71 -1.40 -5.27
CA ASN A 153 11.93 -2.20 -4.34
C ASN A 153 12.80 -2.92 -3.29
N GLU A 154 14.08 -3.19 -3.59
CA GLU A 154 14.97 -3.93 -2.68
C GLU A 154 15.05 -3.28 -1.29
N GLY A 155 14.97 -1.95 -1.22
CA GLY A 155 15.04 -1.20 0.03
C GLY A 155 13.87 -1.43 0.99
N VAL A 156 12.72 -1.84 0.47
CA VAL A 156 11.49 -2.07 1.26
C VAL A 156 11.07 -3.54 1.31
N ILE A 157 11.80 -4.45 0.64
CA ILE A 157 11.52 -5.88 0.73
C ILE A 157 12.02 -6.45 2.04
N PHE A 158 11.10 -6.93 2.88
CA PHE A 158 11.40 -7.64 4.12
C PHE A 158 11.72 -9.12 3.89
N GLY A 159 11.05 -9.76 2.94
CA GLY A 159 11.27 -11.17 2.62
C GLY A 159 10.75 -11.55 1.26
N LYS A 160 11.30 -12.64 0.70
CA LYS A 160 11.00 -13.12 -0.66
C LYS A 160 10.65 -14.61 -0.68
N GLY A 161 9.96 -15.04 -1.72
CA GLY A 161 9.76 -16.45 -2.03
C GLY A 161 8.57 -17.10 -1.32
N PHE A 162 7.59 -16.31 -0.90
CA PHE A 162 6.36 -16.83 -0.28
C PHE A 162 5.37 -17.42 -1.32
N GLY A 163 5.63 -17.22 -2.61
CA GLY A 163 4.65 -17.43 -3.66
C GLY A 163 3.58 -16.35 -3.63
N ALA A 164 2.56 -16.43 -4.50
CA ALA A 164 1.51 -15.41 -4.52
C ALA A 164 0.85 -15.27 -3.14
N ILE A 165 1.09 -14.16 -2.46
CA ILE A 165 0.55 -13.87 -1.14
C ILE A 165 -0.92 -13.47 -1.29
N THR A 166 -1.79 -14.03 -0.48
CA THR A 166 -3.22 -13.72 -0.51
C THR A 166 -3.74 -13.10 0.78
N ASP A 167 -3.02 -13.27 1.89
CA ASP A 167 -3.40 -12.70 3.17
C ASP A 167 -2.21 -12.65 4.15
N ILE A 168 -2.25 -11.70 5.07
CA ILE A 168 -1.29 -11.53 6.16
C ILE A 168 -2.06 -11.29 7.44
N GLU A 169 -1.77 -12.07 8.50
CA GLU A 169 -2.40 -11.90 9.79
C GLU A 169 -1.39 -11.96 10.95
N VAL A 170 -1.69 -11.26 12.04
CA VAL A 170 -0.94 -11.37 13.30
C VAL A 170 -1.60 -12.44 14.16
N GLY A 171 -0.86 -13.51 14.42
CA GLY A 171 -1.34 -14.59 15.28
C GLY A 171 -1.44 -14.18 16.75
N LEU A 172 -2.15 -14.97 17.55
CA LEU A 172 -2.26 -14.78 19.01
C LEU A 172 -0.91 -14.87 19.72
N ASP A 173 0.10 -15.47 19.08
CA ASP A 173 1.49 -15.54 19.56
C ASP A 173 2.31 -14.29 19.20
N GLY A 174 1.70 -13.34 18.46
CA GLY A 174 2.29 -12.06 18.05
C GLY A 174 3.21 -12.14 16.83
N TYR A 175 3.28 -13.27 16.13
CA TYR A 175 4.03 -13.39 14.88
C TYR A 175 3.15 -13.13 13.65
N LEU A 176 3.77 -12.68 12.55
CA LEU A 176 3.08 -12.60 11.25
C LEU A 176 2.91 -13.99 10.64
N TYR A 177 1.73 -14.22 10.10
CA TYR A 177 1.39 -15.39 9.31
C TYR A 177 1.03 -14.93 7.90
N ILE A 178 1.63 -15.57 6.90
CA ILE A 178 1.45 -15.27 5.48
C ILE A 178 0.77 -16.46 4.82
N VAL A 179 -0.31 -16.20 4.10
CA VAL A 179 -1.04 -17.22 3.34
C VAL A 179 -0.66 -17.10 1.85
N GLY A 180 -0.14 -18.17 1.28
CA GLY A 180 0.12 -18.29 -0.15
C GLY A 180 -0.99 -19.02 -0.89
N ILE A 181 -1.30 -18.59 -2.12
CA ILE A 181 -2.36 -19.19 -2.97
C ILE A 181 -2.16 -20.71 -3.22
N GLN A 182 -0.92 -21.18 -3.12
CA GLN A 182 -0.56 -22.60 -3.28
C GLN A 182 -0.96 -23.47 -2.08
N GLY A 183 -1.62 -22.89 -1.06
CA GLY A 183 -2.06 -23.60 0.14
C GLY A 183 -0.99 -23.72 1.22
N THR A 184 -0.01 -22.82 1.22
CA THR A 184 1.05 -22.74 2.23
C THR A 184 0.74 -21.62 3.22
N VAL A 185 0.99 -21.87 4.49
CA VAL A 185 0.98 -20.84 5.54
C VAL A 185 2.39 -20.76 6.14
N TYR A 186 2.99 -19.59 6.07
CA TYR A 186 4.28 -19.30 6.68
C TYR A 186 4.07 -18.56 7.99
N ARG A 187 4.91 -18.83 8.98
CA ARG A 187 5.03 -18.02 10.19
C ARG A 187 6.40 -17.36 10.19
N ILE A 188 6.43 -16.05 10.27
CA ILE A 188 7.65 -15.26 10.32
C ILE A 188 8.15 -15.21 11.76
N VAL A 189 9.40 -15.59 11.95
CA VAL A 189 10.06 -15.59 13.26
C VAL A 189 11.44 -14.96 13.14
N PRO A 190 11.99 -14.33 14.21
CA PRO A 190 13.35 -13.82 14.21
C PRO A 190 14.36 -14.95 13.90
N ASN A 191 15.44 -14.59 13.19
CA ASN A 191 16.55 -15.52 13.02
C ASN A 191 17.08 -15.92 14.40
N GLN A 192 17.14 -17.20 14.67
CA GLN A 192 17.84 -17.70 15.85
C GLN A 192 19.35 -17.51 15.60
N VAL A 193 19.95 -16.57 16.32
CA VAL A 193 21.40 -16.35 16.36
C VAL A 193 22.03 -17.38 17.26
#